data_9ed57b6de49fed1c535aaf58df1205e0
#
_entry.id   9ed57b6de49fed1c535aaf58df1205e0
#
_cell.length_a   1.000
_cell.length_b   1.000
_cell.length_c   1.000
_cell.angle_alpha   90.00
_cell.angle_beta   90.00
_cell.angle_gamma   90.00
#
_symmetry.space_group_name_H-M   'P 1'
#
loop_
_entity.id
_entity.type
_entity.pdbx_description
1 polymer ?
#
loop_
_entity_poly.entity_id
_entity_poly.type
_entity_poly.pdbx_seq_one_letter_code
_entity_poly.pdbx_strand_id
1 'polypeptide(L)'
;MRYSGFQVIKQALSGHKGWTPAWRDPEPQPHYDIIIIGGGGHGLATAYYLAKEFGGKRIAVLEKGWIGGGNVGRNTTIIRSNYLLDGNEPFYEFSLKLWEGLEQDFNYNAMISQRGILNLIHTDAQRDAFIRRGNAMLLNGADAEMLTTAQIKKRYPYLNTEDARFPIKGGLA
;
A
#
# COMPACT_ATOMS: atom_id res chain seq x y z
N MET A 1 -0.76 -10.68 -17.68
CA MET A 1 -1.00 -10.37 -19.11
C MET A 1 -0.03 -9.27 -19.51
N ARG A 2 0.78 -9.48 -20.54
CA ARG A 2 1.74 -8.45 -21.00
C ARG A 2 1.11 -7.66 -22.13
N TYR A 3 0.95 -6.38 -21.97
CA TYR A 3 0.50 -5.47 -23.04
C TYR A 3 1.72 -5.01 -23.83
N SER A 4 1.73 -5.23 -25.15
CA SER A 4 2.75 -4.69 -26.04
C SER A 4 2.42 -3.25 -26.38
N GLY A 5 3.44 -2.42 -26.73
CA GLY A 5 3.21 -1.05 -27.20
C GLY A 5 2.27 -1.00 -28.41
N PHE A 6 2.37 -1.99 -29.31
CA PHE A 6 1.45 -2.11 -30.46
C PHE A 6 -0.01 -2.33 -30.02
N GLN A 7 -0.23 -3.14 -28.99
CA GLN A 7 -1.58 -3.37 -28.45
C GLN A 7 -2.15 -2.09 -27.83
N VAL A 8 -1.34 -1.31 -27.13
CA VAL A 8 -1.78 -0.01 -26.58
C VAL A 8 -2.20 0.95 -27.69
N ILE A 9 -1.40 1.08 -28.75
CA ILE A 9 -1.72 1.93 -29.90
C ILE A 9 -3.01 1.46 -30.60
N LYS A 10 -3.13 0.18 -30.86
CA LYS A 10 -4.33 -0.42 -31.48
C LYS A 10 -5.59 -0.12 -30.66
N GLN A 11 -5.52 -0.27 -29.34
CA GLN A 11 -6.65 -0.01 -28.46
C GLN A 11 -6.98 1.48 -28.36
N ALA A 12 -5.96 2.35 -28.35
CA ALA A 12 -6.17 3.81 -28.40
C ALA A 12 -6.93 4.22 -29.67
N LEU A 13 -6.52 3.71 -30.83
CA LEU A 13 -7.19 3.97 -32.11
C LEU A 13 -8.62 3.41 -32.18
N SER A 14 -8.93 2.36 -31.44
CA SER A 14 -10.27 1.78 -31.34
C SER A 14 -11.14 2.43 -30.25
N GLY A 15 -10.68 3.51 -29.63
CA GLY A 15 -11.38 4.17 -28.52
C GLY A 15 -11.42 3.33 -27.24
N HIS A 16 -10.42 2.51 -27.03
CA HIS A 16 -10.29 1.58 -25.89
C HIS A 16 -11.43 0.56 -25.76
N LYS A 17 -12.06 0.20 -26.85
CA LYS A 17 -13.10 -0.82 -26.89
C LYS A 17 -12.49 -2.22 -27.10
N GLY A 18 -13.08 -3.22 -26.49
CA GLY A 18 -12.67 -4.62 -26.67
C GLY A 18 -11.48 -5.05 -25.84
N TRP A 19 -11.15 -4.38 -24.75
CA TRP A 19 -10.23 -4.89 -23.75
C TRP A 19 -10.82 -6.16 -23.11
N THR A 20 -10.03 -7.20 -23.06
CA THR A 20 -10.43 -8.40 -22.30
C THR A 20 -10.29 -8.10 -20.81
N PRO A 21 -11.32 -8.29 -19.99
CA PRO A 21 -11.21 -8.13 -18.53
C PRO A 21 -10.04 -8.95 -17.98
N ALA A 22 -9.29 -8.35 -17.05
CA ALA A 22 -8.17 -9.03 -16.39
C ALA A 22 -8.65 -10.17 -15.47
N TRP A 23 -9.84 -10.05 -14.94
CA TRP A 23 -10.51 -11.08 -14.13
C TRP A 23 -11.47 -11.91 -14.98
N ARG A 24 -11.74 -13.11 -14.52
CA ARG A 24 -12.68 -14.04 -15.16
C ARG A 24 -13.75 -14.42 -14.15
N ASP A 25 -14.94 -14.69 -14.65
CA ASP A 25 -16.05 -15.25 -13.89
C ASP A 25 -16.43 -16.61 -14.54
N PRO A 26 -15.60 -17.63 -14.36
CA PRO A 26 -15.82 -18.93 -14.95
C PRO A 26 -16.90 -19.70 -14.20
N GLU A 27 -17.55 -20.63 -14.89
CA GLU A 27 -18.41 -21.62 -14.24
C GLU A 27 -17.65 -22.37 -13.14
N PRO A 28 -18.23 -22.54 -11.94
CA PRO A 28 -17.60 -23.27 -10.86
C PRO A 28 -17.24 -24.71 -11.26
N GLN A 29 -16.05 -25.13 -10.86
CA GLN A 29 -15.64 -26.53 -11.01
C GLN A 29 -16.23 -27.38 -9.87
N PRO A 30 -16.41 -28.70 -10.08
CA PRO A 30 -16.97 -29.59 -9.05
C PRO A 30 -16.09 -29.71 -7.79
N HIS A 31 -14.78 -29.45 -7.92
CA HIS A 31 -13.84 -29.58 -6.81
C HIS A 31 -12.74 -28.51 -6.87
N TYR A 32 -12.40 -27.98 -5.71
CA TYR A 32 -11.27 -27.10 -5.47
C TYR A 32 -10.44 -27.62 -4.31
N ASP A 33 -9.13 -27.44 -4.38
CA ASP A 33 -8.23 -27.76 -3.27
C ASP A 33 -8.31 -26.70 -2.17
N ILE A 34 -8.53 -25.44 -2.57
CA ILE A 34 -8.61 -24.30 -1.65
C ILE A 34 -9.74 -23.36 -2.11
N ILE A 35 -10.58 -22.97 -1.17
CA ILE A 35 -11.62 -21.95 -1.39
C ILE A 35 -11.35 -20.77 -0.46
N ILE A 36 -11.25 -19.58 -1.02
CA ILE A 36 -11.04 -18.31 -0.32
C ILE A 36 -12.32 -17.49 -0.41
N ILE A 37 -12.86 -17.09 0.73
CA ILE A 37 -14.07 -16.27 0.79
C ILE A 37 -13.67 -14.81 0.92
N GLY A 38 -14.02 -14.02 -0.09
CA GLY A 38 -13.76 -12.58 -0.19
C GLY A 38 -12.65 -12.24 -1.19
N GLY A 39 -12.99 -11.43 -2.19
CA GLY A 39 -12.11 -10.90 -3.23
C GLY A 39 -11.49 -9.55 -2.89
N GLY A 40 -11.26 -9.27 -1.61
CA GLY A 40 -10.52 -8.10 -1.15
C GLY A 40 -9.00 -8.30 -1.19
N GLY A 41 -8.22 -7.32 -0.70
CA GLY A 41 -6.76 -7.35 -0.74
C GLY A 41 -6.16 -8.60 -0.11
N HIS A 42 -6.64 -9.00 1.07
CA HIS A 42 -6.16 -10.20 1.75
C HIS A 42 -6.50 -11.49 0.99
N GLY A 43 -7.74 -11.63 0.52
CA GLY A 43 -8.15 -12.83 -0.22
C GLY A 43 -7.40 -12.99 -1.52
N LEU A 44 -7.23 -11.91 -2.30
CA LEU A 44 -6.48 -11.95 -3.56
C LEU A 44 -4.98 -12.19 -3.34
N ALA A 45 -4.38 -11.56 -2.33
CA ALA A 45 -2.99 -11.82 -1.96
C ALA A 45 -2.79 -13.27 -1.51
N THR A 46 -3.70 -13.81 -0.69
CA THR A 46 -3.66 -15.22 -0.26
C THR A 46 -3.71 -16.15 -1.48
N ALA A 47 -4.63 -15.91 -2.41
CA ALA A 47 -4.72 -16.70 -3.64
C ALA A 47 -3.44 -16.65 -4.48
N TYR A 48 -2.89 -15.44 -4.63
CA TYR A 48 -1.67 -15.21 -5.39
C TYR A 48 -0.47 -15.95 -4.80
N TYR A 49 -0.21 -15.77 -3.50
CA TYR A 49 0.94 -16.41 -2.86
C TYR A 49 0.79 -17.92 -2.74
N LEU A 50 -0.42 -18.43 -2.48
CA LEU A 50 -0.67 -19.88 -2.51
C LEU A 50 -0.40 -20.47 -3.91
N ALA A 51 -0.82 -19.77 -4.97
CA ALA A 51 -0.53 -20.21 -6.34
C ALA A 51 0.96 -20.12 -6.67
N LYS A 52 1.66 -19.07 -6.17
CA LYS A 52 3.10 -18.86 -6.38
C LYS A 52 3.94 -19.93 -5.69
N GLU A 53 3.62 -20.24 -4.44
CA GLU A 53 4.41 -21.16 -3.59
C GLU A 53 4.04 -22.64 -3.81
N PHE A 54 2.77 -22.91 -4.03
CA PHE A 54 2.22 -24.27 -4.11
C PHE A 54 1.60 -24.57 -5.47
N GLY A 55 2.24 -24.23 -6.56
CA GLY A 55 1.71 -24.40 -7.92
C GLY A 55 0.95 -25.72 -8.17
N GLY A 56 0.00 -25.69 -9.10
CA GLY A 56 -0.81 -26.87 -9.43
C GLY A 56 -2.06 -27.10 -8.56
N LYS A 57 -2.30 -26.26 -7.53
CA LYS A 57 -3.54 -26.32 -6.74
C LYS A 57 -4.68 -25.60 -7.46
N ARG A 58 -5.88 -26.16 -7.36
CA ARG A 58 -7.11 -25.51 -7.83
C ARG A 58 -7.62 -24.59 -6.76
N ILE A 59 -7.46 -23.28 -6.96
CA ILE A 59 -7.84 -22.25 -5.97
C ILE A 59 -9.05 -21.49 -6.53
N ALA A 60 -10.11 -21.35 -5.72
CA ALA A 60 -11.24 -20.48 -6.02
C ALA A 60 -11.28 -19.32 -5.04
N VAL A 61 -11.59 -18.13 -5.54
CA VAL A 61 -11.92 -16.96 -4.74
C VAL A 61 -13.39 -16.64 -4.97
N LEU A 62 -14.17 -16.68 -3.90
CA LEU A 62 -15.61 -16.37 -3.94
C LEU A 62 -15.82 -14.94 -3.45
N GLU A 63 -16.33 -14.07 -4.31
CA GLU A 63 -16.65 -12.68 -3.99
C GLU A 63 -18.16 -12.42 -4.22
N LYS A 64 -18.86 -11.88 -3.24
CA LYS A 64 -20.29 -11.60 -3.32
C LYS A 64 -20.66 -10.38 -4.15
N GLY A 65 -19.73 -9.47 -4.35
CA GLY A 65 -19.92 -8.22 -5.08
C GLY A 65 -18.98 -8.12 -6.28
N TRP A 66 -17.97 -7.28 -6.17
CA TRP A 66 -16.92 -7.16 -7.19
C TRP A 66 -15.54 -7.19 -6.53
N ILE A 67 -14.54 -7.63 -7.27
CA ILE A 67 -13.16 -7.71 -6.81
C ILE A 67 -12.69 -6.34 -6.30
N GLY A 68 -12.20 -6.31 -5.06
CA GLY A 68 -11.73 -5.08 -4.43
C GLY A 68 -12.84 -4.14 -3.94
N GLY A 69 -14.11 -4.49 -4.07
CA GLY A 69 -15.25 -3.63 -3.72
C GLY A 69 -15.41 -3.29 -2.23
N GLY A 70 -14.67 -3.98 -1.35
CA GLY A 70 -14.61 -3.69 0.08
C GLY A 70 -13.63 -2.60 0.46
N ASN A 71 -12.95 -2.77 1.60
CA ASN A 71 -12.00 -1.78 2.14
C ASN A 71 -10.83 -1.48 1.22
N VAL A 72 -10.33 -2.46 0.46
CA VAL A 72 -9.17 -2.25 -0.42
C VAL A 72 -9.44 -1.24 -1.52
N GLY A 73 -10.65 -1.18 -2.05
CA GLY A 73 -11.03 -0.18 -3.06
C GLY A 73 -11.46 1.18 -2.48
N ARG A 74 -11.45 1.34 -1.16
CA ARG A 74 -11.90 2.55 -0.45
C ARG A 74 -10.86 3.10 0.53
N ASN A 75 -9.64 2.60 0.46
CA ASN A 75 -8.58 3.02 1.37
C ASN A 75 -7.87 4.30 0.86
N THR A 76 -7.03 4.87 1.70
CA THR A 76 -6.24 6.07 1.40
C THR A 76 -4.98 5.79 0.58
N THR A 77 -4.75 4.54 0.19
CA THR A 77 -3.56 4.09 -0.58
C THR A 77 -2.22 4.41 0.08
N ILE A 78 -2.19 4.56 1.39
CA ILE A 78 -0.96 4.78 2.14
C ILE A 78 -0.43 3.42 2.63
N ILE A 79 0.74 3.04 2.11
CA ILE A 79 1.47 1.83 2.52
C ILE A 79 2.58 2.27 3.45
N ARG A 80 2.63 1.70 4.66
CA ARG A 80 3.61 2.10 5.67
C ARG A 80 3.92 0.95 6.62
N SER A 81 5.11 0.97 7.24
CA SER A 81 5.56 0.03 8.27
C SER A 81 5.64 0.66 9.67
N ASN A 82 5.43 1.96 9.83
CA ASN A 82 5.62 2.71 11.07
C ASN A 82 4.51 2.51 12.11
N TYR A 83 4.18 1.25 12.43
CA TYR A 83 3.23 0.90 13.48
C TYR A 83 3.96 0.71 14.82
N LEU A 84 3.27 1.03 15.92
CA LEU A 84 3.87 1.17 17.25
C LEU A 84 3.69 -0.03 18.18
N LEU A 85 2.89 -1.00 17.78
CA LEU A 85 2.63 -2.16 18.63
C LEU A 85 3.72 -3.19 18.41
N ASP A 86 4.37 -3.57 19.51
CA ASP A 86 5.34 -4.66 19.51
C ASP A 86 4.74 -5.92 18.87
N GLY A 87 5.52 -6.58 18.02
CA GLY A 87 5.08 -7.74 17.24
C GLY A 87 4.35 -7.46 15.94
N ASN A 88 3.78 -6.26 15.74
CA ASN A 88 3.18 -5.89 14.47
C ASN A 88 4.23 -5.43 13.44
N GLU A 89 5.34 -4.92 13.90
CA GLU A 89 6.35 -4.30 13.05
C GLU A 89 6.98 -5.26 12.06
N PRO A 90 7.44 -6.47 12.43
CA PRO A 90 7.95 -7.45 11.47
C PRO A 90 6.92 -7.81 10.40
N PHE A 91 5.64 -7.83 10.77
CA PHE A 91 4.54 -8.09 9.83
C PHE A 91 4.39 -6.97 8.81
N TYR A 92 4.38 -5.72 9.25
CA TYR A 92 4.24 -4.58 8.35
C TYR A 92 5.48 -4.32 7.52
N GLU A 93 6.67 -4.55 8.07
CA GLU A 93 7.94 -4.51 7.35
C GLU A 93 7.99 -5.54 6.23
N PHE A 94 7.59 -6.77 6.54
CA PHE A 94 7.46 -7.83 5.53
C PHE A 94 6.44 -7.45 4.44
N SER A 95 5.27 -6.90 4.85
CA SER A 95 4.26 -6.42 3.92
C SER A 95 4.79 -5.32 2.99
N LEU A 96 5.57 -4.37 3.52
CA LEU A 96 6.20 -3.32 2.72
C LEU A 96 7.12 -3.90 1.66
N LYS A 97 7.97 -4.85 2.03
CA LYS A 97 8.86 -5.56 1.08
C LYS A 97 8.11 -6.30 -0.03
N LEU A 98 6.95 -6.87 0.30
CA LEU A 98 6.11 -7.48 -0.72
C LEU A 98 5.58 -6.43 -1.73
N TRP A 99 5.17 -5.26 -1.23
CA TRP A 99 4.74 -4.16 -2.09
C TRP A 99 5.86 -3.64 -2.99
N GLU A 100 7.08 -3.52 -2.49
CA GLU A 100 8.25 -3.07 -3.26
C GLU A 100 8.56 -3.99 -4.45
N GLY A 101 8.35 -5.31 -4.30
CA GLY A 101 8.55 -6.30 -5.37
C GLY A 101 7.38 -6.45 -6.34
N LEU A 102 6.21 -5.94 -5.98
CA LEU A 102 4.96 -6.28 -6.65
C LEU A 102 4.90 -5.81 -8.11
N GLU A 103 5.43 -4.64 -8.42
CA GLU A 103 5.46 -4.10 -9.78
C GLU A 103 6.29 -4.98 -10.72
N GLN A 104 7.38 -5.55 -10.23
CA GLN A 104 8.24 -6.45 -10.99
C GLN A 104 7.59 -7.81 -11.16
N ASP A 105 6.98 -8.35 -10.11
CA ASP A 105 6.28 -9.62 -10.13
C ASP A 105 5.15 -9.65 -11.17
N PHE A 106 4.40 -8.56 -11.24
CA PHE A 106 3.24 -8.47 -12.16
C PHE A 106 3.57 -7.81 -13.50
N ASN A 107 4.75 -7.21 -13.64
CA ASN A 107 5.09 -6.35 -14.77
C ASN A 107 3.99 -5.28 -15.00
N TYR A 108 3.58 -4.65 -13.92
CA TYR A 108 2.50 -3.67 -13.88
C TYR A 108 2.87 -2.50 -12.99
N ASN A 109 2.76 -1.27 -13.49
CA ASN A 109 3.04 -0.08 -12.71
C ASN A 109 1.88 0.18 -11.74
N ALA A 110 2.08 -0.13 -10.46
CA ALA A 110 1.14 0.14 -9.39
C ALA A 110 1.26 1.59 -8.86
N MET A 111 2.11 2.41 -9.45
CA MET A 111 2.38 3.80 -9.07
C MET A 111 2.84 3.95 -7.62
N ILE A 112 3.61 2.98 -7.12
CA ILE A 112 4.16 3.04 -5.77
C ILE A 112 5.25 4.10 -5.72
N SER A 113 5.10 5.08 -4.81
CA SER A 113 6.05 6.17 -4.64
C SER A 113 6.45 6.29 -3.18
N GLN A 114 7.67 5.88 -2.85
CA GLN A 114 8.23 5.95 -1.51
C GLN A 114 8.82 7.33 -1.24
N ARG A 115 8.07 8.18 -0.55
CA ARG A 115 8.48 9.56 -0.22
C ARG A 115 8.57 9.84 1.26
N GLY A 116 8.36 8.83 2.08
CA GLY A 116 8.27 8.97 3.53
C GLY A 116 6.96 9.61 3.99
N ILE A 117 6.86 9.84 5.28
CA ILE A 117 5.70 10.44 5.94
C ILE A 117 6.20 11.53 6.86
N LEU A 118 5.58 12.70 6.83
CA LEU A 118 5.78 13.75 7.81
C LEU A 118 4.56 13.85 8.72
N ASN A 119 4.74 13.57 10.00
CA ASN A 119 3.71 13.77 11.03
C ASN A 119 3.97 15.10 11.72
N LEU A 120 3.07 16.08 11.53
CA LEU A 120 3.21 17.41 12.11
C LEU A 120 2.87 17.42 13.60
N ILE A 121 3.61 18.24 14.36
CA ILE A 121 3.45 18.45 15.79
C ILE A 121 2.87 19.84 16.03
N HIS A 122 1.74 19.91 16.69
CA HIS A 122 1.07 21.17 17.03
C HIS A 122 1.07 21.47 18.52
N THR A 123 1.26 20.45 19.38
CA THR A 123 1.26 20.59 20.84
C THR A 123 2.49 19.95 21.47
N ASP A 124 2.85 20.36 22.68
CA ASP A 124 3.98 19.76 23.40
C ASP A 124 3.71 18.30 23.76
N ALA A 125 2.47 17.94 24.10
CA ALA A 125 2.07 16.57 24.33
C ALA A 125 2.26 15.69 23.09
N GLN A 126 1.94 16.20 21.90
CA GLN A 126 2.22 15.51 20.64
C GLN A 126 3.73 15.34 20.41
N ARG A 127 4.52 16.37 20.75
CA ARG A 127 5.99 16.27 20.62
C ARG A 127 6.53 15.15 21.49
N ASP A 128 6.14 15.07 22.74
CA ASP A 128 6.61 14.05 23.67
C ASP A 128 6.18 12.63 23.23
N ALA A 129 4.96 12.51 22.70
CA ALA A 129 4.47 11.25 22.12
C ALA A 129 5.27 10.85 20.88
N PHE A 130 5.60 11.81 20.00
CA PHE A 130 6.33 11.55 18.77
C PHE A 130 7.81 11.28 18.99
N ILE A 131 8.43 11.85 20.04
CA ILE A 131 9.78 11.47 20.45
C ILE A 131 9.82 9.99 20.85
N ARG A 132 8.88 9.54 21.70
CA ARG A 132 8.79 8.11 22.06
C ARG A 132 8.58 7.23 20.84
N ARG A 133 7.70 7.67 19.94
CA ARG A 133 7.42 6.95 18.68
C ARG A 133 8.65 6.86 17.78
N GLY A 134 9.34 7.97 17.56
CA GLY A 134 10.57 8.00 16.76
C GLY A 134 11.66 7.10 17.33
N ASN A 135 11.83 7.11 18.67
CA ASN A 135 12.76 6.20 19.33
C ASN A 135 12.40 4.72 19.13
N ALA A 136 11.12 4.37 19.25
CA ALA A 136 10.67 3.00 18.99
C ALA A 136 10.89 2.62 17.51
N MET A 137 10.62 3.50 16.56
CA MET A 137 10.89 3.26 15.14
C MET A 137 12.38 3.00 14.88
N LEU A 138 13.28 3.82 15.45
CA LEU A 138 14.73 3.64 15.31
C LEU A 138 15.21 2.32 15.91
N LEU A 139 14.68 1.92 17.09
CA LEU A 139 15.01 0.63 17.72
C LEU A 139 14.62 -0.57 16.85
N ASN A 140 13.60 -0.41 16.05
CA ASN A 140 13.06 -1.45 15.17
C ASN A 140 13.59 -1.35 13.72
N GLY A 141 14.56 -0.49 13.49
CA GLY A 141 15.26 -0.39 12.21
C GLY A 141 14.56 0.49 11.15
N ALA A 142 13.49 1.19 11.53
CA ALA A 142 12.86 2.16 10.64
C ALA A 142 13.56 3.53 10.77
N ASP A 143 13.78 4.22 9.67
CA ASP A 143 14.30 5.59 9.68
C ASP A 143 13.27 6.53 10.31
N ALA A 144 13.74 7.33 11.28
CA ALA A 144 12.91 8.33 11.92
C ALA A 144 13.75 9.53 12.34
N GLU A 145 13.26 10.74 12.05
CA GLU A 145 13.94 11.98 12.36
C GLU A 145 12.96 12.99 12.97
N MET A 146 13.34 13.56 14.13
CA MET A 146 12.60 14.70 14.70
C MET A 146 13.06 16.00 14.05
N LEU A 147 12.14 16.67 13.37
CA LEU A 147 12.40 17.93 12.68
C LEU A 147 11.91 19.14 13.49
N THR A 148 12.73 20.16 13.54
CA THR A 148 12.32 21.51 14.01
C THR A 148 11.45 22.20 12.96
N THR A 149 10.71 23.24 13.36
CA THR A 149 9.90 24.06 12.43
C THR A 149 10.76 24.64 11.31
N ALA A 150 11.98 25.09 11.61
CA ALA A 150 12.92 25.64 10.62
C ALA A 150 13.35 24.58 9.59
N GLN A 151 13.61 23.35 10.03
CA GLN A 151 13.94 22.23 9.14
C GLN A 151 12.75 21.84 8.26
N ILE A 152 11.53 21.86 8.82
CA ILE A 152 10.30 21.61 8.06
C ILE A 152 10.12 22.67 6.98
N LYS A 153 10.25 23.97 7.33
CA LYS A 153 10.15 25.06 6.35
C LYS A 153 11.16 24.91 5.20
N LYS A 154 12.38 24.50 5.52
CA LYS A 154 13.43 24.26 4.51
C LYS A 154 13.13 23.04 3.62
N ARG A 155 12.70 21.92 4.21
CA ARG A 155 12.48 20.64 3.51
C ARG A 155 11.15 20.59 2.76
N TYR A 156 10.13 21.30 3.30
CA TYR A 156 8.77 21.33 2.79
C TYR A 156 8.28 22.79 2.64
N PRO A 157 8.82 23.56 1.69
CA PRO A 157 8.57 25.00 1.59
C PRO A 157 7.13 25.38 1.25
N TYR A 158 6.32 24.42 0.81
CA TYR A 158 4.89 24.60 0.55
C TYR A 158 4.00 24.51 1.79
N LEU A 159 4.55 24.13 2.95
CA LEU A 159 3.81 24.11 4.20
C LEU A 159 3.83 25.50 4.86
N ASN A 160 2.67 25.99 5.28
CA ASN A 160 2.58 27.21 6.08
C ASN A 160 3.01 26.91 7.52
N THR A 161 4.23 27.30 7.87
CA THR A 161 4.79 27.12 9.23
C THR A 161 4.57 28.32 10.13
N GLU A 162 3.92 29.39 9.63
CA GLU A 162 3.75 30.67 10.35
C GLU A 162 2.30 30.89 10.83
N ASP A 163 1.44 29.88 10.67
CA ASP A 163 0.05 29.97 11.11
C ASP A 163 -0.04 30.02 12.64
N ALA A 164 -0.57 31.15 13.16
CA ALA A 164 -0.75 31.35 14.60
C ALA A 164 -1.88 30.48 15.19
N ARG A 165 -2.86 30.09 14.38
CA ARG A 165 -4.01 29.31 14.84
C ARG A 165 -3.67 27.81 14.99
N PHE A 166 -2.84 27.29 14.08
CA PHE A 166 -2.36 25.91 14.10
C PHE A 166 -0.84 25.87 13.95
N PRO A 167 -0.09 26.34 14.97
CA PRO A 167 1.35 26.45 14.87
C PRO A 167 1.98 25.07 14.66
N ILE A 168 2.91 24.98 13.72
CA ILE A 168 3.75 23.78 13.55
C ILE A 168 4.94 23.92 14.48
N LYS A 169 4.98 23.12 15.55
CA LYS A 169 6.07 23.12 16.56
C LYS A 169 7.21 22.16 16.21
N GLY A 170 7.07 21.38 15.16
CA GLY A 170 8.02 20.37 14.69
C GLY A 170 7.32 19.26 13.93
N GLY A 171 8.04 18.18 13.69
CA GLY A 171 7.51 16.99 13.03
C GLY A 171 8.36 15.76 13.25
N LEU A 172 7.76 14.60 13.04
CA LEU A 172 8.44 13.32 12.92
C LEU A 172 8.36 12.89 11.45
N ALA A 173 9.51 12.80 10.79
CA ALA A 173 9.67 12.35 9.40
C ALA A 173 10.20 10.92 9.34
#